data_9f85e0a4ce27e7add6b0d7a2cb299279
#
_entry.id   9f85e0a4ce27e7add6b0d7a2cb299279
#
_cell.length_a   1.000
_cell.length_b   1.000
_cell.length_c   1.000
_cell.angle_alpha   90.00
_cell.angle_beta   90.00
_cell.angle_gamma   90.00
#
_symmetry.space_group_name_H-M   'P 1'
#
loop_
_entity.id
_entity.type
_entity.pdbx_description
1 polymer ?
#
loop_
_entity_poly.entity_id
_entity_poly.type
_entity_poly.pdbx_seq_one_letter_code
_entity_poly.pdbx_strand_id
1 'polypeptide(L)'
;MLKIIICDDPLFYIKNREDKIPWDAASKDDFFAHLLDLVRQNRSFSIAYGEYLFDDDAKAVTLLETLEGSTSDITLFCREAALPAAIMRYAAIETQKPDLSIFSEKTEALPFSKKTKETIFENLKGFPFSRIDDLLDTVAEFEENQAVEYVLQSKRSLLMQNEILEVINVDDGISGIGGYDDLKQWITERRNNFSEEARKFGIPMPKGMLMLGVQGCGKSLTSKVISNIWNFPLVRLDFINLFRKGQSVEELLKSAIATIEGFAPVVLWIDEIEKALSQEGEGAEIRRVLGWLMTWMQEKTEPVFLVATANRVSLLPPELLRKGRFDEIFFVDLPSKPEREEIFKIHLKKRGRNPEEFDTDKLAGNSEGFSGAEIEQTVIDSLITAYSRNCELTQKILEEILRRTVPLSKTYEENIKELRIWSRNRARNASGNRKIESFFGN
;
A
#
# COMPACT_ATOMS: atom_id res chain seq x y z
N MET A 1 14.96 -23.71 31.95
CA MET A 1 15.43 -22.45 31.39
C MET A 1 14.30 -21.84 30.57
N LEU A 2 14.07 -20.52 30.64
CA LEU A 2 13.06 -19.86 29.80
C LEU A 2 13.69 -19.45 28.47
N LYS A 3 13.12 -19.95 27.38
CA LYS A 3 13.47 -19.59 26.01
C LYS A 3 12.28 -18.89 25.36
N ILE A 4 12.52 -17.77 24.70
CA ILE A 4 11.50 -17.04 23.98
C ILE A 4 11.82 -17.09 22.50
N ILE A 5 10.84 -17.51 21.71
CA ILE A 5 10.93 -17.50 20.24
C ILE A 5 9.94 -16.46 19.74
N ILE A 6 10.48 -15.36 19.21
CA ILE A 6 9.69 -14.33 18.57
C ILE A 6 9.36 -14.79 17.14
N CYS A 7 8.07 -14.88 16.82
CA CYS A 7 7.58 -15.33 15.53
C CYS A 7 6.25 -14.65 15.17
N ASP A 8 5.94 -14.62 13.88
CA ASP A 8 4.73 -13.95 13.39
C ASP A 8 3.44 -14.74 13.68
N ASP A 9 3.54 -16.08 13.77
CA ASP A 9 2.41 -16.97 14.03
C ASP A 9 2.77 -18.04 15.08
N PRO A 10 2.64 -17.73 16.38
CA PRO A 10 2.93 -18.65 17.47
C PRO A 10 2.16 -19.97 17.41
N LEU A 11 0.91 -19.95 16.93
CA LEU A 11 0.06 -21.16 16.87
C LEU A 11 0.57 -22.15 15.85
N PHE A 12 1.12 -21.68 14.72
CA PHE A 12 1.73 -22.55 13.72
C PHE A 12 2.92 -23.33 14.28
N TYR A 13 3.84 -22.63 14.97
CA TYR A 13 5.06 -23.24 15.48
C TYR A 13 4.81 -24.25 16.62
N ILE A 14 3.74 -24.08 17.38
CA ILE A 14 3.39 -24.99 18.46
C ILE A 14 2.58 -26.21 18.00
N LYS A 15 1.89 -26.13 16.85
CA LYS A 15 0.95 -27.15 16.35
C LYS A 15 1.55 -28.57 16.33
N ASN A 16 2.82 -28.68 15.92
CA ASN A 16 3.53 -29.95 15.72
C ASN A 16 4.49 -30.33 16.87
N ARG A 17 4.47 -29.63 17.99
CA ARG A 17 5.35 -29.97 19.12
C ARG A 17 4.71 -31.01 20.05
N GLU A 18 5.49 -31.97 20.49
CA GLU A 18 5.04 -33.01 21.41
C GLU A 18 4.86 -32.46 22.83
N ASP A 19 5.63 -31.45 23.22
CA ASP A 19 5.63 -30.81 24.53
C ASP A 19 4.64 -29.65 24.69
N LYS A 20 3.73 -29.48 23.71
CA LYS A 20 2.75 -28.38 23.72
C LYS A 20 1.72 -28.53 24.82
N ILE A 21 1.38 -27.42 25.44
CA ILE A 21 0.22 -27.34 26.35
C ILE A 21 -0.93 -26.69 25.56
N PRO A 22 -2.06 -27.39 25.39
CA PRO A 22 -3.24 -26.80 24.80
C PRO A 22 -3.74 -25.66 25.68
N TRP A 23 -4.06 -24.53 25.08
CA TRP A 23 -4.73 -23.43 25.76
C TRP A 23 -6.18 -23.84 26.06
N ASP A 24 -6.50 -24.14 27.31
CA ASP A 24 -7.86 -24.33 27.73
C ASP A 24 -8.31 -23.06 28.49
N ALA A 25 -9.18 -22.29 27.88
CA ALA A 25 -9.47 -20.91 28.27
C ALA A 25 -10.57 -20.78 29.35
N ALA A 26 -10.67 -21.71 30.29
CA ALA A 26 -11.66 -21.60 31.35
C ALA A 26 -11.46 -20.36 32.24
N SER A 27 -10.22 -20.04 32.59
CA SER A 27 -9.82 -18.73 33.12
C SER A 27 -8.31 -18.48 32.90
N LYS A 28 -7.91 -17.21 32.78
CA LYS A 28 -6.49 -16.83 32.65
C LYS A 28 -5.68 -17.19 33.90
N ASP A 29 -6.26 -17.01 35.06
CA ASP A 29 -5.58 -17.24 36.34
C ASP A 29 -5.42 -18.74 36.62
N ASP A 30 -6.40 -19.57 36.25
CA ASP A 30 -6.32 -21.03 36.37
C ASP A 30 -5.24 -21.58 35.44
N PHE A 31 -5.13 -21.04 34.24
CA PHE A 31 -4.07 -21.43 33.28
C PHE A 31 -2.67 -21.07 33.80
N PHE A 32 -2.49 -19.85 34.32
CA PHE A 32 -1.22 -19.43 34.90
C PHE A 32 -0.84 -20.29 36.14
N ALA A 33 -1.80 -20.59 37.01
CA ALA A 33 -1.60 -21.50 38.16
C ALA A 33 -1.17 -22.89 37.70
N HIS A 34 -1.79 -23.41 36.64
CA HIS A 34 -1.41 -24.69 36.04
C HIS A 34 0.03 -24.68 35.49
N LEU A 35 0.46 -23.60 34.83
CA LEU A 35 1.84 -23.45 34.38
C LEU A 35 2.85 -23.46 35.53
N LEU A 36 2.56 -22.74 36.61
CA LEU A 36 3.40 -22.72 37.80
C LEU A 36 3.52 -24.09 38.41
N ASP A 37 2.41 -24.87 38.42
CA ASP A 37 2.43 -26.22 38.94
C ASP A 37 3.29 -27.17 38.10
N LEU A 38 3.24 -27.07 36.79
CA LEU A 38 4.09 -27.83 35.89
C LEU A 38 5.57 -27.51 36.09
N VAL A 39 5.91 -26.25 36.33
CA VAL A 39 7.29 -25.82 36.65
C VAL A 39 7.74 -26.43 37.98
N ARG A 40 6.89 -26.39 39.02
CA ARG A 40 7.18 -27.03 40.32
C ARG A 40 7.39 -28.53 40.22
N GLN A 41 6.73 -29.19 39.25
CA GLN A 41 6.91 -30.61 38.96
C GLN A 41 8.13 -30.90 38.06
N ASN A 42 8.93 -29.90 37.75
CA ASN A 42 10.09 -29.98 36.80
C ASN A 42 9.73 -30.51 35.40
N ARG A 43 8.54 -30.19 34.89
CA ARG A 43 8.10 -30.56 33.53
C ARG A 43 8.46 -29.47 32.55
N SER A 44 9.07 -29.87 31.44
CA SER A 44 9.36 -28.96 30.30
C SER A 44 8.15 -28.91 29.38
N PHE A 45 7.83 -27.73 28.86
CA PHE A 45 6.69 -27.54 27.98
C PHE A 45 6.88 -26.32 27.01
N SER A 46 6.08 -26.32 25.96
CA SER A 46 6.00 -25.23 24.98
C SER A 46 4.61 -24.63 24.94
N ILE A 47 4.54 -23.30 24.84
CA ILE A 47 3.28 -22.56 24.81
C ILE A 47 3.32 -21.55 23.67
N ALA A 48 2.20 -21.43 22.95
CA ALA A 48 1.94 -20.27 22.11
C ALA A 48 1.37 -19.15 22.99
N TYR A 49 2.08 -18.04 23.04
CA TYR A 49 1.69 -16.89 23.84
C TYR A 49 0.71 -16.00 23.08
N GLY A 50 -0.51 -15.90 23.57
CA GLY A 50 -1.44 -14.84 23.20
C GLY A 50 -1.38 -13.70 24.23
N GLU A 51 -1.86 -12.51 23.89
CA GLU A 51 -1.74 -11.22 24.60
C GLU A 51 -2.17 -11.20 26.08
N TYR A 52 -2.47 -12.35 26.68
CA TYR A 52 -3.19 -12.45 27.94
C TYR A 52 -2.47 -13.21 29.06
N LEU A 53 -1.28 -13.79 28.81
CA LEU A 53 -0.64 -14.62 29.82
C LEU A 53 -0.03 -13.79 30.97
N PHE A 54 0.45 -12.59 30.64
CA PHE A 54 1.09 -11.67 31.58
C PHE A 54 0.47 -10.28 31.45
N ASP A 55 -0.73 -10.11 32.03
CA ASP A 55 -1.41 -8.80 32.05
C ASP A 55 -0.68 -7.78 32.93
N ASP A 56 0.26 -8.26 33.78
CA ASP A 56 1.12 -7.44 34.61
C ASP A 56 2.53 -8.06 34.79
N ASP A 57 3.49 -7.22 35.15
CA ASP A 57 4.87 -7.62 35.43
C ASP A 57 4.98 -8.59 36.63
N ALA A 58 4.02 -8.59 37.54
CA ALA A 58 4.03 -9.44 38.74
C ALA A 58 3.89 -10.94 38.40
N LYS A 59 3.06 -11.30 37.42
CA LYS A 59 2.95 -12.69 36.93
C LYS A 59 4.24 -13.15 36.26
N ALA A 60 4.89 -12.28 35.48
CA ALA A 60 6.17 -12.59 34.87
C ALA A 60 7.28 -12.82 35.90
N VAL A 61 7.35 -11.97 36.92
CA VAL A 61 8.29 -12.11 38.04
C VAL A 61 8.04 -13.42 38.79
N THR A 62 6.77 -13.74 39.13
CA THR A 62 6.42 -14.99 39.82
C THR A 62 6.84 -16.23 39.03
N LEU A 63 6.67 -16.23 37.69
CA LEU A 63 7.13 -17.33 36.85
C LEU A 63 8.66 -17.47 36.89
N LEU A 64 9.39 -16.36 36.81
CA LEU A 64 10.85 -16.34 36.85
C LEU A 64 11.38 -16.82 38.19
N GLU A 65 10.82 -16.34 39.29
CA GLU A 65 11.19 -16.81 40.66
C GLU A 65 10.93 -18.30 40.84
N THR A 66 9.80 -18.81 40.27
CA THR A 66 9.50 -20.23 40.33
C THR A 66 10.45 -21.09 39.46
N LEU A 67 10.94 -20.54 38.36
CA LEU A 67 11.94 -21.17 37.50
C LEU A 67 13.34 -21.20 38.16
N GLU A 68 13.61 -20.31 39.11
CA GLU A 68 14.89 -20.24 39.80
C GLU A 68 15.06 -21.54 40.65
N GLY A 69 16.05 -22.34 40.30
CA GLY A 69 16.28 -23.65 40.92
C GLY A 69 15.52 -24.83 40.31
N SER A 70 14.65 -24.61 39.31
CA SER A 70 13.96 -25.66 38.54
C SER A 70 14.82 -26.15 37.38
N THR A 71 14.67 -27.42 37.00
CA THR A 71 15.26 -28.03 35.80
C THR A 71 14.34 -27.93 34.57
N SER A 72 13.18 -27.35 34.72
CA SER A 72 12.20 -27.20 33.63
C SER A 72 12.72 -26.28 32.51
N ASP A 73 12.50 -26.69 31.26
CA ASP A 73 12.69 -25.88 30.12
C ASP A 73 11.33 -25.42 29.57
N ILE A 74 11.14 -24.11 29.52
CA ILE A 74 9.93 -23.49 28.97
C ILE A 74 10.27 -22.79 27.68
N THR A 75 9.51 -23.06 26.62
CA THR A 75 9.60 -22.34 25.37
C THR A 75 8.32 -21.55 25.11
N LEU A 76 8.42 -20.23 25.05
CA LEU A 76 7.32 -19.34 24.68
C LEU A 76 7.45 -18.95 23.21
N PHE A 77 6.43 -19.22 22.41
CA PHE A 77 6.28 -18.68 21.06
C PHE A 77 5.37 -17.47 21.13
N CYS A 78 5.85 -16.30 20.76
CA CYS A 78 5.10 -15.04 20.89
C CYS A 78 5.41 -14.06 19.77
N ARG A 79 4.54 -13.05 19.64
CA ARG A 79 4.82 -11.86 18.80
C ARG A 79 5.65 -10.85 19.61
N GLU A 80 6.49 -10.07 18.91
CA GLU A 80 7.39 -9.09 19.52
C GLU A 80 6.67 -8.07 20.42
N ALA A 81 5.46 -7.64 20.02
CA ALA A 81 4.65 -6.64 20.72
C ALA A 81 4.05 -7.11 22.07
N ALA A 82 4.17 -8.41 22.40
CA ALA A 82 3.43 -9.00 23.53
C ALA A 82 4.28 -9.25 24.79
N LEU A 83 5.58 -8.91 24.79
CA LEU A 83 6.50 -9.30 25.85
C LEU A 83 6.66 -8.24 26.95
N PRO A 84 6.39 -8.57 28.23
CA PRO A 84 6.72 -7.71 29.36
C PRO A 84 8.24 -7.46 29.45
N ALA A 85 8.62 -6.24 29.75
CA ALA A 85 10.04 -5.84 29.87
C ALA A 85 10.80 -6.65 30.94
N ALA A 86 10.13 -7.15 31.95
CA ALA A 86 10.71 -7.98 33.01
C ALA A 86 11.22 -9.33 32.47
N ILE A 87 10.49 -9.98 31.55
CA ILE A 87 10.86 -11.28 30.97
C ILE A 87 12.06 -11.14 30.04
N MET A 88 12.12 -10.04 29.28
CA MET A 88 13.20 -9.78 28.32
C MET A 88 14.60 -9.81 28.91
N ARG A 89 14.73 -9.56 30.21
CA ARG A 89 16.04 -9.51 30.91
C ARG A 89 16.60 -10.89 31.28
N TYR A 90 15.75 -11.92 31.36
CA TYR A 90 16.11 -13.24 31.93
C TYR A 90 15.93 -14.39 30.93
N ALA A 91 15.49 -14.12 29.72
CA ALA A 91 15.20 -15.14 28.72
C ALA A 91 16.24 -15.14 27.59
N ALA A 92 16.53 -16.32 27.05
CA ALA A 92 17.18 -16.44 25.77
C ALA A 92 16.16 -16.11 24.67
N ILE A 93 16.43 -15.06 23.90
CA ILE A 93 15.52 -14.60 22.85
C ILE A 93 16.08 -15.03 21.48
N GLU A 94 15.27 -15.75 20.73
CA GLU A 94 15.53 -16.09 19.32
C GLU A 94 14.41 -15.51 18.46
N THR A 95 14.77 -14.87 17.35
CA THR A 95 13.79 -14.42 16.35
C THR A 95 13.75 -15.45 15.24
N GLN A 96 12.61 -16.07 15.03
CA GLN A 96 12.38 -17.00 13.93
C GLN A 96 11.66 -16.28 12.81
N LYS A 97 12.36 -16.05 11.70
CA LYS A 97 11.73 -15.49 10.50
C LYS A 97 10.91 -16.58 9.81
N PRO A 98 9.71 -16.25 9.34
CA PRO A 98 8.89 -17.19 8.61
C PRO A 98 9.60 -17.62 7.32
N ASP A 99 9.66 -18.92 7.08
CA ASP A 99 10.15 -19.49 5.82
C ASP A 99 9.01 -20.24 5.11
N LEU A 100 8.55 -19.66 4.02
CA LEU A 100 7.49 -20.24 3.20
C LEU A 100 7.90 -21.54 2.52
N SER A 101 9.19 -21.88 2.47
CA SER A 101 9.67 -23.11 1.85
C SER A 101 9.05 -24.38 2.43
N ILE A 102 8.59 -24.34 3.70
CA ILE A 102 7.88 -25.45 4.34
C ILE A 102 6.56 -25.83 3.63
N PHE A 103 5.96 -24.90 2.87
CA PHE A 103 4.76 -25.14 2.08
C PHE A 103 5.04 -25.48 0.62
N SER A 104 6.32 -25.56 0.21
CA SER A 104 6.70 -25.82 -1.18
C SER A 104 6.24 -27.20 -1.65
N GLU A 105 6.43 -28.24 -0.84
CA GLU A 105 5.99 -29.60 -1.18
C GLU A 105 4.46 -29.69 -1.32
N LYS A 106 3.72 -29.06 -0.40
CA LYS A 106 2.25 -29.04 -0.45
C LYS A 106 1.74 -28.26 -1.66
N THR A 107 2.40 -27.15 -2.01
CA THR A 107 2.04 -26.37 -3.22
C THR A 107 2.37 -27.14 -4.50
N GLU A 108 3.51 -27.84 -4.56
CA GLU A 108 3.87 -28.69 -5.70
C GLU A 108 2.92 -29.90 -5.89
N ALA A 109 2.30 -30.38 -4.81
CA ALA A 109 1.32 -31.46 -4.86
C ALA A 109 -0.05 -31.03 -5.44
N LEU A 110 -0.32 -29.73 -5.60
CA LEU A 110 -1.57 -29.24 -6.17
C LEU A 110 -1.76 -29.73 -7.63
N PRO A 111 -3.00 -30.00 -8.07
CA PRO A 111 -3.29 -30.56 -9.40
C PRO A 111 -3.29 -29.51 -10.52
N PHE A 112 -2.37 -28.53 -10.48
CA PHE A 112 -2.34 -27.39 -11.38
C PHE A 112 -1.07 -27.34 -12.25
N SER A 113 -1.08 -26.45 -13.27
CA SER A 113 0.12 -26.16 -14.06
C SER A 113 1.25 -25.56 -13.21
N LYS A 114 2.50 -25.75 -13.65
CA LYS A 114 3.68 -25.20 -12.94
C LYS A 114 3.54 -23.68 -12.70
N LYS A 115 3.08 -22.95 -13.70
CA LYS A 115 2.90 -21.49 -13.61
C LYS A 115 1.87 -21.11 -12.54
N THR A 116 0.79 -21.84 -12.42
CA THR A 116 -0.26 -21.60 -11.43
C THR A 116 0.25 -21.90 -10.02
N LYS A 117 1.00 -23.00 -9.84
CA LYS A 117 1.65 -23.33 -8.56
C LYS A 117 2.62 -22.24 -8.12
N GLU A 118 3.47 -21.76 -9.03
CA GLU A 118 4.37 -20.64 -8.76
C GLU A 118 3.60 -19.39 -8.35
N THR A 119 2.51 -19.05 -9.07
CA THR A 119 1.66 -17.89 -8.74
C THR A 119 1.00 -18.05 -7.37
N ILE A 120 0.50 -19.23 -7.03
CA ILE A 120 -0.10 -19.52 -5.71
C ILE A 120 0.98 -19.35 -4.64
N PHE A 121 2.13 -20.00 -4.78
CA PHE A 121 3.21 -19.96 -3.81
C PHE A 121 3.71 -18.53 -3.52
N GLU A 122 3.93 -17.73 -4.55
CA GLU A 122 4.30 -16.32 -4.41
C GLU A 122 3.26 -15.50 -3.64
N ASN A 123 1.99 -15.86 -3.78
CA ASN A 123 0.89 -15.17 -3.12
C ASN A 123 0.59 -15.70 -1.71
N LEU A 124 1.23 -16.78 -1.23
CA LEU A 124 1.12 -17.22 0.16
C LEU A 124 1.78 -16.25 1.14
N LYS A 125 2.71 -15.43 0.68
CA LYS A 125 3.38 -14.44 1.50
C LYS A 125 2.38 -13.48 2.14
N GLY A 126 2.50 -13.25 3.46
CA GLY A 126 1.62 -12.39 4.23
C GLY A 126 0.43 -13.08 4.88
N PHE A 127 0.17 -14.35 4.55
CA PHE A 127 -0.78 -15.13 5.32
C PHE A 127 -0.17 -15.62 6.64
N PRO A 128 -0.95 -15.65 7.73
CA PRO A 128 -0.56 -16.42 8.90
C PRO A 128 -0.32 -17.88 8.52
N PHE A 129 0.78 -18.46 8.99
CA PHE A 129 1.15 -19.83 8.63
C PHE A 129 0.09 -20.87 9.01
N SER A 130 -0.61 -20.65 10.12
CA SER A 130 -1.76 -21.46 10.54
C SER A 130 -2.90 -21.48 9.52
N ARG A 131 -3.05 -20.46 8.69
CA ARG A 131 -4.08 -20.37 7.64
C ARG A 131 -3.64 -20.90 6.30
N ILE A 132 -2.32 -21.01 6.05
CA ILE A 132 -1.79 -21.46 4.73
C ILE A 132 -2.18 -22.91 4.47
N ASP A 133 -2.13 -23.78 5.47
CA ASP A 133 -2.53 -25.18 5.35
C ASP A 133 -3.99 -25.30 4.89
N ASP A 134 -4.90 -24.63 5.57
CA ASP A 134 -6.32 -24.64 5.25
C ASP A 134 -6.62 -24.00 3.88
N LEU A 135 -5.87 -22.96 3.55
CA LEU A 135 -5.96 -22.29 2.24
C LEU A 135 -5.56 -23.24 1.11
N LEU A 136 -4.42 -23.94 1.23
CA LEU A 136 -3.94 -24.88 0.22
C LEU A 136 -4.88 -26.09 0.06
N ASP A 137 -5.43 -26.60 1.19
CA ASP A 137 -6.41 -27.68 1.15
C ASP A 137 -7.70 -27.25 0.43
N THR A 138 -8.18 -26.04 0.71
CA THR A 138 -9.37 -25.49 0.04
C THR A 138 -9.12 -25.27 -1.46
N VAL A 139 -7.94 -24.72 -1.80
CA VAL A 139 -7.55 -24.42 -3.19
C VAL A 139 -7.43 -25.69 -4.03
N ALA A 140 -7.00 -26.80 -3.43
CA ALA A 140 -6.88 -28.10 -4.13
C ALA A 140 -8.22 -28.63 -4.67
N GLU A 141 -9.35 -28.16 -4.14
CA GLU A 141 -10.70 -28.57 -4.56
C GLU A 141 -11.24 -27.72 -5.73
N PHE A 142 -10.57 -26.62 -6.11
CA PHE A 142 -11.01 -25.71 -7.15
C PHE A 142 -10.46 -26.04 -8.54
N GLU A 143 -11.11 -25.50 -9.57
CA GLU A 143 -10.50 -25.42 -10.91
C GLU A 143 -9.34 -24.41 -10.92
N GLU A 144 -8.36 -24.62 -11.80
CA GLU A 144 -7.09 -23.87 -11.83
C GLU A 144 -7.26 -22.33 -11.81
N ASN A 145 -8.20 -21.80 -12.60
CA ASN A 145 -8.45 -20.35 -12.65
C ASN A 145 -9.11 -19.82 -11.37
N GLN A 146 -10.01 -20.62 -10.77
CA GLN A 146 -10.71 -20.28 -9.54
C GLN A 146 -9.77 -20.32 -8.33
N ALA A 147 -8.79 -21.23 -8.35
CA ALA A 147 -7.78 -21.39 -7.30
C ALA A 147 -6.97 -20.12 -7.10
N VAL A 148 -6.44 -19.54 -8.20
CA VAL A 148 -5.67 -18.29 -8.13
C VAL A 148 -6.54 -17.14 -7.64
N GLU A 149 -7.75 -17.02 -8.17
CA GLU A 149 -8.68 -15.96 -7.78
C GLU A 149 -9.05 -16.05 -6.30
N TYR A 150 -9.27 -17.25 -5.77
CA TYR A 150 -9.57 -17.47 -4.35
C TYR A 150 -8.41 -17.06 -3.45
N VAL A 151 -7.16 -17.41 -3.80
CA VAL A 151 -5.97 -16.97 -3.06
C VAL A 151 -5.87 -15.43 -3.03
N LEU A 152 -6.06 -14.79 -4.18
CA LEU A 152 -6.01 -13.32 -4.28
C LEU A 152 -7.14 -12.63 -3.52
N GLN A 153 -8.36 -13.18 -3.54
CA GLN A 153 -9.49 -12.66 -2.75
C GLN A 153 -9.25 -12.84 -1.24
N SER A 154 -8.75 -14.01 -0.84
CA SER A 154 -8.39 -14.27 0.57
C SER A 154 -7.31 -13.30 1.05
N LYS A 155 -6.31 -13.04 0.21
CA LYS A 155 -5.26 -12.04 0.47
C LYS A 155 -5.83 -10.63 0.64
N ARG A 156 -6.73 -10.21 -0.26
CA ARG A 156 -7.44 -8.92 -0.14
C ARG A 156 -8.24 -8.80 1.14
N SER A 157 -8.93 -9.87 1.54
CA SER A 157 -9.74 -9.89 2.77
C SER A 157 -8.90 -9.70 4.03
N LEU A 158 -7.69 -10.25 4.07
CA LEU A 158 -6.76 -10.02 5.19
C LEU A 158 -6.29 -8.57 5.26
N LEU A 159 -5.96 -7.96 4.12
CA LEU A 159 -5.58 -6.54 4.09
C LEU A 159 -6.69 -5.62 4.58
N MET A 160 -7.96 -5.94 4.25
CA MET A 160 -9.13 -5.16 4.67
C MET A 160 -9.43 -5.24 6.18
N GLN A 161 -8.81 -6.15 6.92
CA GLN A 161 -8.93 -6.20 8.39
C GLN A 161 -8.15 -5.07 9.07
N ASN A 162 -7.25 -4.40 8.37
CA ASN A 162 -6.52 -3.25 8.88
C ASN A 162 -7.32 -1.95 8.61
N GLU A 163 -7.69 -1.22 9.65
CA GLU A 163 -8.58 -0.06 9.56
C GLU A 163 -8.04 1.11 8.72
N ILE A 164 -6.73 1.20 8.54
CA ILE A 164 -6.07 2.29 7.79
C ILE A 164 -5.58 1.87 6.41
N LEU A 165 -5.81 0.60 6.01
CA LEU A 165 -5.47 0.07 4.69
C LEU A 165 -6.73 -0.17 3.87
N GLU A 166 -6.72 0.31 2.63
CA GLU A 166 -7.79 0.08 1.68
C GLU A 166 -7.23 -0.57 0.41
N VAL A 167 -7.74 -1.74 0.06
CA VAL A 167 -7.40 -2.40 -1.22
C VAL A 167 -8.22 -1.76 -2.32
N ILE A 168 -7.55 -1.20 -3.31
CA ILE A 168 -8.20 -0.55 -4.45
C ILE A 168 -8.33 -1.55 -5.60
N ASN A 169 -9.56 -1.76 -6.05
CA ASN A 169 -9.80 -2.52 -7.26
C ASN A 169 -9.42 -1.67 -8.48
N VAL A 170 -8.64 -2.25 -9.38
CA VAL A 170 -8.19 -1.57 -10.60
C VAL A 170 -8.86 -2.22 -11.79
N ASP A 171 -10.01 -1.66 -12.21
CA ASP A 171 -10.78 -2.16 -13.33
C ASP A 171 -10.35 -1.54 -14.68
N ASP A 172 -9.71 -0.36 -14.64
CA ASP A 172 -9.29 0.37 -15.85
C ASP A 172 -7.80 0.10 -16.15
N GLY A 173 -7.51 -0.45 -17.32
CA GLY A 173 -6.15 -0.63 -17.83
C GLY A 173 -5.43 0.69 -18.14
N ILE A 174 -4.24 0.60 -18.77
CA ILE A 174 -3.38 1.74 -19.20
C ILE A 174 -4.16 2.78 -20.03
N SER A 175 -5.23 2.37 -20.70
CA SER A 175 -6.09 3.22 -21.52
C SER A 175 -6.88 4.28 -20.75
N GLY A 176 -6.88 4.23 -19.40
CA GLY A 176 -7.60 5.20 -18.57
C GLY A 176 -6.90 6.55 -18.35
N ILE A 177 -5.63 6.68 -18.76
CA ILE A 177 -4.86 7.95 -18.64
C ILE A 177 -4.41 8.44 -20.02
N GLY A 178 -4.92 9.60 -20.41
CA GLY A 178 -4.43 10.33 -21.58
C GLY A 178 -3.09 11.01 -21.30
N GLY A 179 -2.13 10.91 -22.22
CA GLY A 179 -0.80 11.50 -22.08
C GLY A 179 0.14 10.73 -21.16
N TYR A 180 1.08 11.44 -20.51
CA TYR A 180 2.09 10.92 -19.58
C TYR A 180 3.08 9.93 -20.20
N ASP A 181 3.54 10.18 -21.41
CA ASP A 181 4.37 9.23 -22.16
C ASP A 181 5.70 8.94 -21.46
N ASP A 182 6.38 9.95 -20.91
CA ASP A 182 7.64 9.78 -20.19
C ASP A 182 7.45 8.97 -18.91
N LEU A 183 6.34 9.18 -18.21
CA LEU A 183 5.99 8.43 -17.01
C LEU A 183 5.66 6.97 -17.34
N LYS A 184 4.84 6.73 -18.38
CA LYS A 184 4.49 5.37 -18.83
C LYS A 184 5.73 4.59 -19.26
N GLN A 185 6.65 5.22 -19.97
CA GLN A 185 7.93 4.61 -20.34
C GLN A 185 8.75 4.27 -19.11
N TRP A 186 8.89 5.19 -18.16
CA TRP A 186 9.65 5.01 -16.93
C TRP A 186 9.11 3.83 -16.09
N ILE A 187 7.77 3.72 -15.97
CA ILE A 187 7.11 2.61 -15.27
C ILE A 187 7.37 1.28 -15.97
N THR A 188 7.26 1.25 -17.32
CA THR A 188 7.45 0.05 -18.11
C THR A 188 8.88 -0.48 -18.01
N GLU A 189 9.87 0.39 -18.07
CA GLU A 189 11.30 0.04 -17.93
C GLU A 189 11.61 -0.61 -16.58
N ARG A 190 10.87 -0.27 -15.52
CA ARG A 190 11.11 -0.73 -14.15
C ARG A 190 10.27 -1.94 -13.72
N ARG A 191 9.42 -2.44 -14.60
CA ARG A 191 8.53 -3.56 -14.31
C ARG A 191 9.26 -4.77 -13.71
N ASN A 192 10.44 -5.09 -14.24
CA ASN A 192 11.20 -6.28 -13.86
C ASN A 192 12.27 -6.02 -12.78
N ASN A 193 12.36 -4.78 -12.25
CA ASN A 193 13.43 -4.45 -11.30
C ASN A 193 13.23 -5.07 -9.91
N PHE A 194 12.10 -5.73 -9.67
CA PHE A 194 11.81 -6.47 -8.42
C PHE A 194 12.28 -7.93 -8.49
N SER A 195 12.72 -8.42 -9.67
CA SER A 195 13.13 -9.79 -9.85
C SER A 195 14.52 -10.10 -9.23
N GLU A 196 14.79 -11.37 -8.96
CA GLU A 196 16.11 -11.81 -8.50
C GLU A 196 17.21 -11.59 -9.57
N GLU A 197 16.86 -11.71 -10.84
CA GLU A 197 17.77 -11.46 -11.96
C GLU A 197 18.24 -10.00 -11.97
N ALA A 198 17.33 -9.06 -11.71
CA ALA A 198 17.67 -7.64 -11.59
C ALA A 198 18.64 -7.41 -10.41
N ARG A 199 18.40 -8.04 -9.27
CA ARG A 199 19.30 -7.97 -8.09
C ARG A 199 20.68 -8.55 -8.41
N LYS A 200 20.74 -9.70 -9.07
CA LYS A 200 22.01 -10.33 -9.52
C LYS A 200 22.74 -9.44 -10.53
N PHE A 201 22.01 -8.70 -11.34
CA PHE A 201 22.58 -7.74 -12.28
C PHE A 201 23.11 -6.46 -11.60
N GLY A 202 22.80 -6.26 -10.31
CA GLY A 202 23.24 -5.09 -9.53
C GLY A 202 22.24 -3.95 -9.51
N ILE A 203 20.99 -4.16 -9.96
CA ILE A 203 19.94 -3.15 -9.92
C ILE A 203 19.33 -3.11 -8.51
N PRO A 204 19.33 -1.95 -7.84
CA PRO A 204 18.67 -1.81 -6.54
C PRO A 204 17.15 -1.93 -6.69
N MET A 205 16.49 -2.47 -5.65
CA MET A 205 15.03 -2.54 -5.64
C MET A 205 14.42 -1.14 -5.68
N PRO A 206 13.39 -0.92 -6.53
CA PRO A 206 12.68 0.36 -6.57
C PRO A 206 12.04 0.69 -5.23
N LYS A 207 12.14 1.94 -4.81
CA LYS A 207 11.63 2.42 -3.52
C LYS A 207 10.25 3.03 -3.66
N GLY A 208 10.10 3.94 -4.62
CA GLY A 208 8.88 4.66 -4.84
C GLY A 208 9.04 5.91 -5.69
N MET A 209 7.93 6.58 -5.94
CA MET A 209 7.87 7.83 -6.68
C MET A 209 6.98 8.86 -6.00
N LEU A 210 7.29 10.12 -6.20
CA LEU A 210 6.47 11.25 -5.75
C LEU A 210 5.86 11.95 -6.96
N MET A 211 4.53 12.08 -6.98
CA MET A 211 3.78 12.79 -8.00
C MET A 211 3.40 14.17 -7.49
N LEU A 212 4.05 15.20 -7.98
CA LEU A 212 3.74 16.61 -7.68
C LEU A 212 3.00 17.24 -8.85
N GLY A 213 2.08 18.14 -8.59
CA GLY A 213 1.46 18.88 -9.66
C GLY A 213 0.05 19.37 -9.42
N VAL A 214 -0.56 19.86 -10.51
CA VAL A 214 -1.88 20.51 -10.47
C VAL A 214 -2.97 19.51 -10.05
N GLN A 215 -3.90 19.97 -9.22
CA GLN A 215 -5.04 19.16 -8.79
C GLN A 215 -5.93 18.80 -9.99
N GLY A 216 -6.53 17.58 -9.96
CA GLY A 216 -7.43 17.12 -11.01
C GLY A 216 -6.74 16.70 -12.31
N CYS A 217 -5.39 16.63 -12.35
CA CYS A 217 -4.64 16.22 -13.53
C CYS A 217 -4.24 14.73 -13.56
N GLY A 218 -4.84 13.87 -12.73
CA GLY A 218 -4.65 12.42 -12.85
C GLY A 218 -3.52 11.83 -12.03
N LYS A 219 -2.93 12.55 -11.04
CA LYS A 219 -1.86 12.02 -10.18
C LYS A 219 -2.25 10.72 -9.49
N SER A 220 -3.44 10.67 -8.88
CA SER A 220 -3.93 9.47 -8.17
C SER A 220 -4.25 8.30 -9.13
N LEU A 221 -4.56 8.56 -10.40
CA LEU A 221 -4.74 7.52 -11.41
C LEU A 221 -3.42 6.81 -11.74
N THR A 222 -2.28 7.46 -11.54
CA THR A 222 -0.96 6.87 -11.81
C THR A 222 -0.71 5.63 -10.96
N SER A 223 -1.12 5.62 -9.69
CA SER A 223 -0.98 4.46 -8.81
C SER A 223 -1.71 3.24 -9.37
N LYS A 224 -2.91 3.45 -9.94
CA LYS A 224 -3.71 2.40 -10.60
C LYS A 224 -3.01 1.87 -11.85
N VAL A 225 -2.42 2.76 -12.64
CA VAL A 225 -1.67 2.37 -13.86
C VAL A 225 -0.44 1.54 -13.52
N ILE A 226 0.32 1.94 -12.50
CA ILE A 226 1.48 1.18 -12.03
C ILE A 226 1.05 -0.23 -11.58
N SER A 227 0.03 -0.30 -10.74
CA SER A 227 -0.55 -1.56 -10.25
C SER A 227 -0.93 -2.48 -11.42
N ASN A 228 -1.56 -1.95 -12.45
CA ASN A 228 -1.98 -2.72 -13.62
C ASN A 228 -0.79 -3.17 -14.48
N ILE A 229 0.17 -2.26 -14.80
CA ILE A 229 1.35 -2.60 -15.63
C ILE A 229 2.22 -3.66 -14.95
N TRP A 230 2.41 -3.53 -13.63
CA TRP A 230 3.26 -4.45 -12.87
C TRP A 230 2.51 -5.69 -12.37
N ASN A 231 1.18 -5.68 -12.46
CA ASN A 231 0.30 -6.73 -11.93
C ASN A 231 0.50 -6.92 -10.41
N PHE A 232 0.67 -5.82 -9.68
CA PHE A 232 0.78 -5.79 -8.23
C PHE A 232 -0.52 -5.26 -7.63
N PRO A 233 -1.00 -5.78 -6.48
CA PRO A 233 -2.13 -5.22 -5.78
C PRO A 233 -1.86 -3.75 -5.40
N LEU A 234 -2.91 -2.92 -5.47
CA LEU A 234 -2.88 -1.53 -5.05
C LEU A 234 -3.51 -1.39 -3.66
N VAL A 235 -2.73 -0.91 -2.72
CA VAL A 235 -3.17 -0.65 -1.35
C VAL A 235 -3.02 0.84 -1.04
N ARG A 236 -4.11 1.49 -0.65
CA ARG A 236 -4.09 2.87 -0.17
C ARG A 236 -3.88 2.88 1.34
N LEU A 237 -2.92 3.67 1.80
CA LEU A 237 -2.76 4.02 3.20
C LEU A 237 -3.55 5.30 3.49
N ASP A 238 -4.57 5.19 4.34
CA ASP A 238 -5.36 6.34 4.78
C ASP A 238 -4.63 7.10 5.88
N PHE A 239 -3.83 8.06 5.46
CA PHE A 239 -3.02 8.89 6.34
C PHE A 239 -3.87 9.78 7.28
N ILE A 240 -5.12 10.09 6.92
CA ILE A 240 -6.01 10.90 7.75
C ILE A 240 -6.52 10.08 8.94
N ASN A 241 -6.86 8.82 8.70
CA ASN A 241 -7.32 7.91 9.75
C ASN A 241 -6.21 7.49 10.74
N LEU A 242 -4.93 7.64 10.36
CA LEU A 242 -3.81 7.42 11.26
C LEU A 242 -3.85 8.29 12.53
N PHE A 243 -4.36 9.53 12.42
CA PHE A 243 -4.37 10.50 13.53
C PHE A 243 -5.68 10.46 14.36
N ARG A 244 -6.35 9.29 14.43
CA ARG A 244 -7.51 9.13 15.32
C ARG A 244 -7.08 9.15 16.78
N LYS A 245 -7.80 9.92 17.61
CA LYS A 245 -7.55 10.05 19.06
C LYS A 245 -7.60 8.67 19.76
N GLY A 246 -6.57 8.38 20.55
CA GLY A 246 -6.55 7.27 21.49
C GLY A 246 -5.62 6.10 21.15
N GLN A 247 -4.94 6.13 20.02
CA GLN A 247 -3.93 5.12 19.64
C GLN A 247 -2.61 5.79 19.28
N SER A 248 -1.48 5.10 19.50
CA SER A 248 -0.18 5.56 19.04
C SER A 248 -0.12 5.52 17.51
N VAL A 249 -0.04 6.70 16.89
CA VAL A 249 0.05 6.82 15.42
C VAL A 249 1.22 6.04 14.85
N GLU A 250 2.33 6.04 15.58
CA GLU A 250 3.54 5.32 15.17
C GLU A 250 3.34 3.80 15.17
N GLU A 251 2.65 3.25 16.17
CA GLU A 251 2.35 1.81 16.26
C GLU A 251 1.36 1.38 15.17
N LEU A 252 0.33 2.18 14.90
CA LEU A 252 -0.60 1.94 13.82
C LEU A 252 0.10 1.91 12.47
N LEU A 253 0.99 2.88 12.21
CA LEU A 253 1.75 2.92 10.97
C LEU A 253 2.69 1.71 10.85
N LYS A 254 3.42 1.36 11.92
CA LYS A 254 4.29 0.18 11.94
C LYS A 254 3.53 -1.10 11.66
N SER A 255 2.38 -1.29 12.29
CA SER A 255 1.50 -2.43 12.06
C SER A 255 0.99 -2.50 10.62
N ALA A 256 0.56 -1.35 10.07
CA ALA A 256 0.11 -1.29 8.68
C ALA A 256 1.23 -1.63 7.69
N ILE A 257 2.42 -1.08 7.91
CA ILE A 257 3.59 -1.34 7.05
C ILE A 257 4.02 -2.81 7.16
N ALA A 258 4.06 -3.40 8.35
CA ALA A 258 4.37 -4.82 8.51
C ALA A 258 3.34 -5.71 7.77
N THR A 259 2.06 -5.34 7.83
CA THR A 259 1.02 -6.00 7.04
C THR A 259 1.30 -5.89 5.55
N ILE A 260 1.63 -4.69 5.04
CA ILE A 260 1.93 -4.45 3.62
C ILE A 260 3.16 -5.24 3.18
N GLU A 261 4.23 -5.25 3.96
CA GLU A 261 5.45 -6.02 3.68
C GLU A 261 5.18 -7.52 3.62
N GLY A 262 4.31 -8.04 4.49
CA GLY A 262 3.84 -9.41 4.44
C GLY A 262 3.13 -9.76 3.12
N PHE A 263 2.48 -8.79 2.48
CA PHE A 263 1.75 -8.96 1.22
C PHE A 263 2.53 -8.57 -0.04
N ALA A 264 3.80 -8.17 0.10
CA ALA A 264 4.62 -7.81 -1.05
C ALA A 264 4.74 -8.99 -2.07
N PRO A 265 4.78 -8.73 -3.39
CA PRO A 265 4.93 -7.42 -4.01
C PRO A 265 3.62 -6.60 -4.04
N VAL A 266 3.70 -5.29 -3.74
CA VAL A 266 2.54 -4.41 -3.62
C VAL A 266 2.87 -2.97 -4.02
N VAL A 267 1.91 -2.26 -4.59
CA VAL A 267 1.95 -0.80 -4.77
C VAL A 267 1.24 -0.16 -3.58
N LEU A 268 2.01 0.55 -2.75
CA LEU A 268 1.48 1.35 -1.65
C LEU A 268 1.20 2.76 -2.13
N TRP A 269 -0.04 3.23 -1.99
CA TRP A 269 -0.44 4.56 -2.40
C TRP A 269 -0.79 5.44 -1.19
N ILE A 270 -0.14 6.60 -1.12
CA ILE A 270 -0.46 7.67 -0.16
C ILE A 270 -0.94 8.88 -0.96
N ASP A 271 -2.22 9.22 -0.82
CA ASP A 271 -2.79 10.36 -1.52
C ASP A 271 -2.66 11.64 -0.70
N GLU A 272 -2.28 12.73 -1.38
CA GLU A 272 -2.19 14.08 -0.81
C GLU A 272 -1.44 14.10 0.54
N ILE A 273 -0.21 13.56 0.52
CA ILE A 273 0.64 13.41 1.73
C ILE A 273 0.79 14.72 2.52
N GLU A 274 0.70 15.88 1.86
CA GLU A 274 0.74 17.20 2.51
C GLU A 274 -0.46 17.49 3.42
N LYS A 275 -1.61 16.83 3.22
CA LYS A 275 -2.79 17.04 4.08
C LYS A 275 -2.56 16.57 5.51
N ALA A 276 -1.83 15.47 5.67
CA ALA A 276 -1.43 14.99 6.99
C ALA A 276 -0.49 15.99 7.70
N LEU A 277 0.27 16.78 6.92
CA LEU A 277 1.25 17.75 7.44
C LEU A 277 0.62 19.08 7.88
N SER A 278 -0.61 19.36 7.46
CA SER A 278 -1.30 20.62 7.71
C SER A 278 -2.22 20.60 8.92
N GLN A 279 -2.29 19.49 9.69
CA GLN A 279 -3.10 19.42 10.90
C GLN A 279 -2.49 20.27 12.03
N GLU A 280 -3.22 21.28 12.49
CA GLU A 280 -2.79 22.16 13.57
C GLU A 280 -2.77 21.39 14.90
N GLY A 281 -1.67 21.47 15.64
CA GLY A 281 -1.49 20.90 16.98
C GLY A 281 -0.64 19.63 17.09
N GLU A 282 -0.43 18.86 16.02
CA GLU A 282 0.26 17.57 16.04
C GLU A 282 1.65 17.58 15.34
N GLY A 283 2.22 18.75 15.12
CA GLY A 283 3.43 18.92 14.29
C GLY A 283 4.68 18.13 14.73
N ALA A 284 4.79 17.74 16.00
CA ALA A 284 5.91 16.92 16.48
C ALA A 284 5.68 15.42 16.19
N GLU A 285 4.45 14.94 16.35
CA GLU A 285 4.08 13.56 16.07
C GLU A 285 4.12 13.26 14.57
N ILE A 286 3.56 14.16 13.77
CA ILE A 286 3.62 14.07 12.31
C ILE A 286 5.06 14.00 11.81
N ARG A 287 5.97 14.83 12.35
CA ARG A 287 7.39 14.77 11.97
C ARG A 287 8.05 13.45 12.34
N ARG A 288 7.70 12.84 13.49
CA ARG A 288 8.20 11.51 13.89
C ARG A 288 7.72 10.43 12.94
N VAL A 289 6.42 10.41 12.64
CA VAL A 289 5.79 9.46 11.72
C VAL A 289 6.41 9.54 10.33
N LEU A 290 6.58 10.75 9.80
CA LEU A 290 7.26 10.95 8.52
C LEU A 290 8.74 10.56 8.56
N GLY A 291 9.44 10.89 9.64
CA GLY A 291 10.83 10.49 9.85
C GLY A 291 10.97 8.97 9.80
N TRP A 292 10.07 8.27 10.50
CA TRP A 292 10.03 6.81 10.49
C TRP A 292 9.70 6.25 9.09
N LEU A 293 8.67 6.78 8.42
CA LEU A 293 8.30 6.36 7.06
C LEU A 293 9.46 6.54 6.08
N MET A 294 10.20 7.64 6.20
CA MET A 294 11.35 7.92 5.35
C MET A 294 12.54 6.98 5.63
N THR A 295 12.77 6.61 6.88
CA THR A 295 13.77 5.61 7.26
C THR A 295 13.37 4.25 6.70
N TRP A 296 12.12 3.84 6.92
CA TRP A 296 11.59 2.60 6.35
C TRP A 296 11.77 2.53 4.83
N MET A 297 11.44 3.61 4.10
CA MET A 297 11.62 3.63 2.63
C MET A 297 13.07 3.40 2.20
N GLN A 298 14.04 3.76 3.01
CA GLN A 298 15.46 3.56 2.71
C GLN A 298 15.94 2.14 3.01
N GLU A 299 15.42 1.54 4.08
CA GLU A 299 15.89 0.30 4.68
C GLU A 299 15.07 -0.92 4.24
N LYS A 300 13.84 -0.73 3.73
CA LYS A 300 12.97 -1.83 3.34
C LYS A 300 13.64 -2.79 2.36
N THR A 301 13.46 -4.08 2.62
CA THR A 301 13.95 -5.18 1.80
C THR A 301 12.85 -5.83 0.97
N GLU A 302 11.60 -5.59 1.33
CA GLU A 302 10.45 -6.17 0.67
C GLU A 302 10.03 -5.36 -0.57
N PRO A 303 9.50 -6.02 -1.63
CA PRO A 303 9.10 -5.37 -2.88
C PRO A 303 7.81 -4.55 -2.72
N VAL A 304 7.86 -3.51 -1.92
CA VAL A 304 6.80 -2.52 -1.76
C VAL A 304 7.19 -1.26 -2.53
N PHE A 305 6.37 -0.84 -3.49
CA PHE A 305 6.61 0.38 -4.26
C PHE A 305 5.68 1.50 -3.78
N LEU A 306 6.25 2.54 -3.18
CA LEU A 306 5.48 3.67 -2.69
C LEU A 306 5.16 4.68 -3.79
N VAL A 307 3.88 4.99 -3.99
CA VAL A 307 3.41 6.11 -4.83
C VAL A 307 2.79 7.15 -3.92
N ALA A 308 3.45 8.26 -3.73
CA ALA A 308 2.91 9.40 -3.00
C ALA A 308 2.45 10.50 -3.96
N THR A 309 1.33 11.16 -3.65
CA THR A 309 0.88 12.33 -4.40
C THR A 309 0.89 13.58 -3.53
N ALA A 310 1.13 14.75 -4.15
CA ALA A 310 1.01 16.03 -3.47
C ALA A 310 0.59 17.15 -4.44
N ASN A 311 -0.17 18.12 -3.91
CA ASN A 311 -0.64 19.30 -4.64
C ASN A 311 0.11 20.57 -4.24
N ARG A 312 0.74 20.60 -3.06
CA ARG A 312 1.43 21.76 -2.51
C ARG A 312 2.84 21.39 -2.04
N VAL A 313 3.82 21.79 -2.80
CA VAL A 313 5.23 21.50 -2.50
C VAL A 313 5.74 22.26 -1.27
N SER A 314 5.22 23.46 -1.02
CA SER A 314 5.58 24.30 0.13
C SER A 314 5.25 23.69 1.49
N LEU A 315 4.30 22.75 1.52
CA LEU A 315 3.91 22.03 2.73
C LEU A 315 4.74 20.75 2.97
N LEU A 316 5.53 20.31 1.97
CA LEU A 316 6.34 19.09 2.10
C LEU A 316 7.66 19.39 2.82
N PRO A 317 8.07 18.54 3.78
CA PRO A 317 9.39 18.67 4.39
C PRO A 317 10.51 18.54 3.34
N PRO A 318 11.54 19.39 3.39
CA PRO A 318 12.67 19.31 2.46
C PRO A 318 13.35 17.94 2.43
N GLU A 319 13.31 17.23 3.56
CA GLU A 319 13.84 15.87 3.70
C GLU A 319 13.18 14.89 2.76
N LEU A 320 11.86 14.99 2.54
CA LEU A 320 11.09 14.12 1.66
C LEU A 320 11.49 14.29 0.19
N LEU A 321 11.94 15.48 -0.17
CA LEU A 321 12.33 15.87 -1.52
C LEU A 321 13.81 15.58 -1.85
N ARG A 322 14.59 15.04 -0.89
CA ARG A 322 16.00 14.68 -1.11
C ARG A 322 16.11 13.45 -2.01
N LYS A 323 17.09 13.49 -2.93
CA LYS A 323 17.45 12.34 -3.78
C LYS A 323 17.80 11.11 -2.91
N GLY A 324 17.36 9.93 -3.35
CA GLY A 324 17.64 8.66 -2.70
C GLY A 324 16.52 8.17 -1.76
N ARG A 325 15.46 8.97 -1.55
CA ARG A 325 14.23 8.55 -0.87
C ARG A 325 13.20 8.03 -1.85
N PHE A 326 12.79 8.87 -2.78
CA PHE A 326 12.09 8.43 -3.98
C PHE A 326 13.09 8.18 -5.11
N ASP A 327 12.81 7.22 -5.97
CA ASP A 327 13.60 6.96 -7.17
C ASP A 327 13.45 8.09 -8.17
N GLU A 328 12.24 8.68 -8.24
CA GLU A 328 11.94 9.81 -9.12
C GLU A 328 10.84 10.70 -8.53
N ILE A 329 10.91 11.99 -8.85
CA ILE A 329 9.85 12.96 -8.60
C ILE A 329 9.29 13.39 -9.93
N PHE A 330 8.01 13.13 -10.18
CA PHE A 330 7.33 13.54 -11.39
C PHE A 330 6.49 14.78 -11.15
N PHE A 331 6.56 15.71 -12.09
CA PHE A 331 5.69 16.87 -12.13
C PHE A 331 4.58 16.67 -13.17
N VAL A 332 3.34 16.87 -12.73
CA VAL A 332 2.14 16.78 -13.54
C VAL A 332 1.55 18.17 -13.69
N ASP A 333 1.66 18.72 -14.90
CA ASP A 333 1.08 20.01 -15.27
C ASP A 333 -0.35 19.85 -15.80
N LEU A 334 -1.02 20.96 -16.11
CA LEU A 334 -2.26 20.96 -16.88
C LEU A 334 -2.07 20.26 -18.23
N PRO A 335 -3.05 19.54 -18.75
CA PRO A 335 -2.92 18.80 -20.00
C PRO A 335 -2.75 19.73 -21.20
N SER A 336 -1.87 19.35 -22.14
CA SER A 336 -1.70 20.00 -23.45
C SER A 336 -2.95 19.80 -24.32
N LYS A 337 -3.04 20.52 -25.44
CA LYS A 337 -4.17 20.35 -26.37
C LYS A 337 -4.36 18.88 -26.82
N PRO A 338 -3.32 18.16 -27.28
CA PRO A 338 -3.46 16.75 -27.64
C PRO A 338 -3.92 15.87 -26.46
N GLU A 339 -3.40 16.10 -25.26
CA GLU A 339 -3.80 15.35 -24.07
C GLU A 339 -5.25 15.65 -23.69
N ARG A 340 -5.70 16.91 -23.80
CA ARG A 340 -7.12 17.25 -23.57
C ARG A 340 -8.03 16.56 -24.56
N GLU A 341 -7.63 16.47 -25.82
CA GLU A 341 -8.38 15.73 -26.83
C GLU A 341 -8.53 14.25 -26.47
N GLU A 342 -7.44 13.62 -26.04
CA GLU A 342 -7.46 12.24 -25.58
C GLU A 342 -8.36 12.07 -24.35
N ILE A 343 -8.28 12.99 -23.38
CA ILE A 343 -9.12 12.99 -22.17
C ILE A 343 -10.61 13.10 -22.54
N PHE A 344 -11.00 13.96 -23.51
CA PHE A 344 -12.38 14.00 -24.00
C PHE A 344 -12.81 12.67 -24.60
N LYS A 345 -11.99 12.06 -25.44
CA LYS A 345 -12.28 10.73 -26.04
C LYS A 345 -12.48 9.66 -24.97
N ILE A 346 -11.63 9.63 -23.96
CA ILE A 346 -11.74 8.68 -22.83
C ILE A 346 -13.06 8.87 -22.08
N HIS A 347 -13.41 10.10 -21.70
CA HIS A 347 -14.61 10.34 -20.90
C HIS A 347 -15.90 10.18 -21.68
N LEU A 348 -15.94 10.52 -22.96
CA LEU A 348 -17.06 10.24 -23.86
C LEU A 348 -17.28 8.73 -23.97
N LYS A 349 -16.21 7.96 -24.25
CA LYS A 349 -16.26 6.50 -24.36
C LYS A 349 -16.71 5.85 -23.05
N LYS A 350 -16.20 6.30 -21.91
CA LYS A 350 -16.56 5.81 -20.57
C LYS A 350 -18.04 6.01 -20.23
N ARG A 351 -18.69 7.01 -20.87
CA ARG A 351 -20.12 7.31 -20.74
C ARG A 351 -20.97 6.72 -21.86
N GLY A 352 -20.42 5.75 -22.63
CA GLY A 352 -21.13 5.06 -23.69
C GLY A 352 -21.40 5.92 -24.94
N ARG A 353 -20.63 6.98 -25.15
CA ARG A 353 -20.73 7.83 -26.35
C ARG A 353 -19.57 7.53 -27.30
N ASN A 354 -19.84 7.52 -28.59
CA ASN A 354 -18.83 7.33 -29.62
C ASN A 354 -18.05 8.65 -29.80
N PRO A 355 -16.72 8.70 -29.47
CA PRO A 355 -15.94 9.93 -29.63
C PRO A 355 -15.87 10.47 -31.05
N GLU A 356 -15.99 9.62 -32.06
CA GLU A 356 -15.92 10.00 -33.48
C GLU A 356 -17.13 10.83 -33.94
N GLU A 357 -18.20 10.89 -33.15
CA GLU A 357 -19.39 11.73 -33.42
C GLU A 357 -19.17 13.18 -32.97
N PHE A 358 -18.04 13.49 -32.36
CA PHE A 358 -17.73 14.80 -31.80
C PHE A 358 -16.40 15.34 -32.35
N ASP A 359 -16.33 16.62 -32.56
CA ASP A 359 -15.11 17.32 -32.90
C ASP A 359 -14.28 17.54 -31.62
N THR A 360 -13.54 16.49 -31.22
CA THR A 360 -12.73 16.49 -30.01
C THR A 360 -11.54 17.43 -30.09
N ASP A 361 -10.99 17.70 -31.28
CA ASP A 361 -9.94 18.70 -31.48
C ASP A 361 -10.44 20.11 -31.14
N LYS A 362 -11.64 20.46 -31.62
CA LYS A 362 -12.28 21.74 -31.30
C LYS A 362 -12.61 21.87 -29.82
N LEU A 363 -13.10 20.80 -29.16
CA LEU A 363 -13.34 20.79 -27.71
C LEU A 363 -12.03 21.01 -26.95
N ALA A 364 -10.95 20.35 -27.35
CA ALA A 364 -9.61 20.53 -26.78
C ALA A 364 -9.08 21.95 -26.99
N GLY A 365 -9.34 22.55 -28.16
CA GLY A 365 -9.00 23.96 -28.42
C GLY A 365 -9.72 24.93 -27.48
N ASN A 366 -11.01 24.69 -27.22
CA ASN A 366 -11.86 25.55 -26.39
C ASN A 366 -11.70 25.33 -24.88
N SER A 367 -10.93 24.31 -24.44
CA SER A 367 -10.69 23.94 -23.04
C SER A 367 -9.28 24.27 -22.56
N GLU A 368 -8.66 25.32 -23.10
CA GLU A 368 -7.32 25.73 -22.65
C GLU A 368 -7.33 26.06 -21.15
N GLY A 369 -6.33 25.51 -20.42
CA GLY A 369 -6.21 25.68 -18.98
C GLY A 369 -7.12 24.79 -18.14
N PHE A 370 -7.88 23.87 -18.73
CA PHE A 370 -8.69 22.90 -18.01
C PHE A 370 -7.80 21.73 -17.53
N SER A 371 -8.10 21.25 -16.31
CA SER A 371 -7.59 19.99 -15.79
C SER A 371 -8.38 18.80 -16.35
N GLY A 372 -7.88 17.59 -16.18
CA GLY A 372 -8.60 16.36 -16.58
C GLY A 372 -9.94 16.20 -15.89
N ALA A 373 -10.01 16.53 -14.60
CA ALA A 373 -11.26 16.49 -13.82
C ALA A 373 -12.31 17.47 -14.31
N GLU A 374 -11.90 18.66 -14.77
CA GLU A 374 -12.83 19.65 -15.33
C GLU A 374 -13.36 19.22 -16.71
N ILE A 375 -12.54 18.54 -17.50
CA ILE A 375 -13.00 17.93 -18.75
C ILE A 375 -14.01 16.82 -18.47
N GLU A 376 -13.73 15.94 -17.51
CA GLU A 376 -14.69 14.92 -17.06
C GLU A 376 -16.02 15.55 -16.63
N GLN A 377 -15.96 16.57 -15.77
CA GLN A 377 -17.14 17.27 -15.28
C GLN A 377 -17.92 17.95 -16.42
N THR A 378 -17.20 18.53 -17.39
CA THR A 378 -17.84 19.10 -18.58
C THR A 378 -18.66 18.08 -19.36
N VAL A 379 -18.12 16.87 -19.55
CA VAL A 379 -18.85 15.77 -20.22
C VAL A 379 -20.08 15.36 -19.42
N ILE A 380 -19.93 15.24 -18.09
CA ILE A 380 -21.05 14.90 -17.17
C ILE A 380 -22.16 15.95 -17.23
N ASP A 381 -21.83 17.23 -17.07
CA ASP A 381 -22.78 18.34 -17.07
C ASP A 381 -23.50 18.47 -18.42
N SER A 382 -22.79 18.16 -19.50
CA SER A 382 -23.36 18.13 -20.85
C SER A 382 -24.38 17.00 -21.01
N LEU A 383 -24.10 15.81 -20.45
CA LEU A 383 -25.04 14.70 -20.43
C LEU A 383 -26.27 15.01 -19.58
N ILE A 384 -26.10 15.62 -18.40
CA ILE A 384 -27.21 16.07 -17.55
C ILE A 384 -28.07 17.08 -18.31
N THR A 385 -27.43 18.04 -18.99
CA THR A 385 -28.16 19.06 -19.79
C THR A 385 -28.93 18.44 -20.96
N ALA A 386 -28.31 17.50 -21.69
CA ALA A 386 -28.98 16.80 -22.78
C ALA A 386 -30.20 16.01 -22.27
N TYR A 387 -30.02 15.28 -21.17
CA TYR A 387 -31.10 14.51 -20.54
C TYR A 387 -32.25 15.41 -20.07
N SER A 388 -31.95 16.55 -19.43
CA SER A 388 -32.97 17.50 -18.99
C SER A 388 -33.76 18.15 -20.14
N ARG A 389 -33.14 18.23 -21.32
CA ARG A 389 -33.77 18.76 -22.56
C ARG A 389 -34.45 17.65 -23.38
N ASN A 390 -34.48 16.41 -22.89
CA ASN A 390 -34.98 15.24 -23.63
C ASN A 390 -34.35 15.10 -25.03
N CYS A 391 -33.04 15.30 -25.15
CA CYS A 391 -32.31 15.17 -26.40
C CYS A 391 -31.00 14.38 -26.23
N GLU A 392 -30.43 13.90 -27.32
CA GLU A 392 -29.12 13.28 -27.33
C GLU A 392 -28.00 14.32 -27.10
N LEU A 393 -26.88 13.85 -26.58
CA LEU A 393 -25.70 14.71 -26.41
C LEU A 393 -25.22 15.20 -27.78
N THR A 394 -25.03 16.51 -27.89
CA THR A 394 -24.57 17.16 -29.11
C THR A 394 -23.31 17.99 -28.87
N GLN A 395 -22.54 18.22 -29.94
CA GLN A 395 -21.36 19.11 -29.93
C GLN A 395 -21.70 20.51 -29.36
N LYS A 396 -22.88 21.05 -29.70
CA LYS A 396 -23.32 22.37 -29.21
C LYS A 396 -23.51 22.44 -27.71
N ILE A 397 -24.02 21.36 -27.09
CA ILE A 397 -24.20 21.30 -25.63
C ILE A 397 -22.85 21.26 -24.94
N LEU A 398 -21.89 20.45 -25.44
CA LEU A 398 -20.52 20.41 -24.91
C LEU A 398 -19.85 21.79 -24.98
N GLU A 399 -19.94 22.49 -26.12
CA GLU A 399 -19.40 23.83 -26.29
C GLU A 399 -20.10 24.88 -25.40
N GLU A 400 -21.42 24.74 -25.18
CA GLU A 400 -22.18 25.60 -24.27
C GLU A 400 -21.68 25.46 -22.84
N ILE A 401 -21.48 24.26 -22.33
CA ILE A 401 -20.98 23.99 -20.98
C ILE A 401 -19.54 24.46 -20.82
N LEU A 402 -18.66 24.18 -21.80
CA LEU A 402 -17.27 24.66 -21.81
C LEU A 402 -17.17 26.19 -21.63
N ARG A 403 -18.02 26.96 -22.34
CA ARG A 403 -17.99 28.43 -22.24
C ARG A 403 -18.43 28.95 -20.87
N ARG A 404 -19.23 28.18 -20.12
CA ARG A 404 -19.72 28.57 -18.79
C ARG A 404 -18.75 28.20 -17.67
N THR A 405 -17.85 27.28 -17.94
CA THR A 405 -16.91 26.77 -16.94
C THR A 405 -15.67 27.68 -16.86
N VAL A 406 -15.38 28.17 -15.65
CA VAL A 406 -14.14 28.93 -15.39
C VAL A 406 -13.04 27.92 -15.02
N PRO A 407 -11.95 27.84 -15.79
CA PRO A 407 -10.91 26.84 -15.53
C PRO A 407 -10.12 27.11 -14.25
N LEU A 408 -9.69 26.02 -13.60
CA LEU A 408 -8.88 26.02 -12.39
C LEU A 408 -7.59 26.84 -12.56
N SER A 409 -7.02 26.85 -13.78
CA SER A 409 -5.85 27.63 -14.11
C SER A 409 -5.99 29.14 -13.85
N LYS A 410 -7.21 29.66 -13.85
CA LYS A 410 -7.49 31.07 -13.51
C LYS A 410 -7.70 31.27 -12.00
N THR A 411 -8.37 30.33 -11.33
CA THR A 411 -8.69 30.45 -9.90
C THR A 411 -7.49 30.09 -8.99
N TYR A 412 -6.55 29.29 -9.48
CA TYR A 412 -5.35 28.83 -8.76
C TYR A 412 -4.05 29.20 -9.47
N GLU A 413 -4.05 30.30 -10.19
CA GLU A 413 -2.92 30.72 -11.04
C GLU A 413 -1.58 30.83 -10.28
N GLU A 414 -1.61 31.42 -9.09
CA GLU A 414 -0.40 31.61 -8.26
C GLU A 414 0.21 30.27 -7.83
N ASN A 415 -0.62 29.35 -7.34
CA ASN A 415 -0.15 28.01 -6.93
C ASN A 415 0.44 27.22 -8.09
N ILE A 416 -0.17 27.32 -9.28
CA ILE A 416 0.34 26.65 -10.48
C ILE A 416 1.69 27.24 -10.89
N LYS A 417 1.84 28.57 -10.83
CA LYS A 417 3.12 29.23 -11.09
C LYS A 417 4.21 28.80 -10.11
N GLU A 418 3.91 28.74 -8.81
CA GLU A 418 4.82 28.26 -7.77
C GLU A 418 5.30 26.83 -8.08
N LEU A 419 4.37 25.92 -8.36
CA LEU A 419 4.67 24.52 -8.70
C LEU A 419 5.56 24.40 -9.93
N ARG A 420 5.27 25.17 -11.00
CA ARG A 420 6.07 25.20 -12.23
C ARG A 420 7.48 25.73 -12.02
N ILE A 421 7.63 26.79 -11.21
CA ILE A 421 8.94 27.34 -10.86
C ILE A 421 9.75 26.31 -10.06
N TRP A 422 9.13 25.67 -9.09
CA TRP A 422 9.80 24.68 -8.27
C TRP A 422 10.23 23.45 -9.08
N SER A 423 9.38 22.96 -9.99
CA SER A 423 9.60 21.72 -10.73
C SER A 423 10.70 21.80 -11.77
N ARG A 424 11.01 22.98 -12.33
CA ARG A 424 11.92 23.19 -13.48
C ARG A 424 13.26 22.45 -13.40
N ASN A 425 13.87 22.39 -12.21
CA ASN A 425 15.19 21.78 -12.01
C ASN A 425 15.17 20.66 -10.94
N ARG A 426 13.99 20.23 -10.50
CA ARG A 426 13.85 19.33 -9.35
C ARG A 426 12.98 18.10 -9.63
N ALA A 427 12.15 18.17 -10.66
CA ALA A 427 11.23 17.09 -11.01
C ALA A 427 11.29 16.80 -12.52
N ARG A 428 11.00 15.55 -12.87
CA ARG A 428 10.83 15.11 -14.26
C ARG A 428 9.40 15.36 -14.71
N ASN A 429 9.18 15.87 -15.90
CA ASN A 429 7.82 16.02 -16.42
C ASN A 429 7.20 14.62 -16.67
N ALA A 430 5.93 14.45 -16.31
CA ALA A 430 5.19 13.22 -16.58
C ALA A 430 4.88 13.05 -18.07
N SER A 431 4.57 14.15 -18.76
CA SER A 431 4.40 14.24 -20.22
C SER A 431 5.73 14.66 -20.86
N GLY A 432 6.09 14.06 -22.00
CA GLY A 432 7.36 14.27 -22.68
C GLY A 432 7.74 15.74 -22.86
N ASN A 433 8.96 15.98 -23.33
CA ASN A 433 9.62 17.30 -23.40
C ASN A 433 8.70 18.42 -23.91
N ARG A 434 7.94 19.04 -23.00
CA ARG A 434 7.44 20.38 -23.26
C ARG A 434 8.66 21.31 -23.19
N LYS A 435 9.11 21.84 -24.32
CA LYS A 435 9.82 23.10 -24.30
C LYS A 435 8.92 24.04 -23.51
N ILE A 436 9.33 24.39 -22.30
CA ILE A 436 8.68 25.43 -21.52
C ILE A 436 8.82 26.66 -22.37
N GLU A 437 7.78 26.97 -23.14
CA GLU A 437 7.71 28.21 -23.86
C GLU A 437 7.94 29.32 -22.86
N SER A 438 8.95 30.11 -23.13
CA SER A 438 9.32 31.24 -22.30
C SER A 438 8.13 32.21 -22.26
N PHE A 439 7.34 32.13 -21.21
CA PHE A 439 6.29 33.12 -20.88
C PHE A 439 6.89 34.46 -20.38
N PHE A 440 8.12 34.75 -20.74
CA PHE A 440 8.71 36.07 -20.65
C PHE A 440 9.00 36.51 -22.09
N GLY A 441 7.98 37.04 -22.74
CA GLY A 441 8.21 37.97 -23.85
C GLY A 441 9.11 39.12 -23.37
N ASN A 442 10.11 39.44 -24.18
CA ASN A 442 10.99 40.60 -24.01
C ASN A 442 10.29 41.88 -23.61
#